data_28a7e6483acb31d163ac0952ee40b4b0
#
_entry.id   28a7e6483acb31d163ac0952ee40b4b0
#
_cell.length_a   1.000
_cell.length_b   1.000
_cell.length_c   1.000
_cell.angle_alpha   90.00
_cell.angle_beta   90.00
_cell.angle_gamma   90.00
#
_symmetry.space_group_name_H-M   'P 1'
#
loop_
_entity.id
_entity.type
_entity.pdbx_description
1 polymer ?
#
loop_
_entity_poly.entity_id
_entity_poly.type
_entity_poly.pdbx_seq_one_letter_code
_entity_poly.pdbx_strand_id
1 'polypeptide(L)'
;MKATAERAERAEQNSSLRPLRSLRLLFRSLRLLFAAALLIAGAALAQTRSLGQISFPNSGSPKAQPAFVRGVLLLHSFEYDDAIAAFREAQRTDPGFALAYWGEAMSYNQPLWYNENLDKARDVLRRLGPTRETRLAKAPRPREKGYLDAVERLYGDGTKRDRDRAYVDRMASLTREFPDDDEAKAFYALALLSTIGEGQRNPEISLKAGGIVSAILEKNPDHPGAAHYALHAYDDGEHAVLGLKAARIYARIAPASSHARHMPAHVFLPLGMWDDAAASDESAFAASVDRVKRLGLSMAQADFHSLSWLHYEYLQQGRFTKAREVEKIVQDAIEAPSRPAAPAPPAHSAHAESEIGRGFSTPSLKSELGSMRARRVIESGAWTEMKGQGSFENIDELFALGEASVNVGDLARADAALEHLGNAARSVPDADAREIASIMAAELDALLRLARGDRAGSLNASARASALEANRPKPIARPYPIKPAGELHGEILLKTGDAQGAMIEFQKALARTPRRAASLIGLARAAGKAGRMDDASKAAKEFLAVWHRADAGRPELEEAESIKK
;
A
#
# COMPACT_ATOMS: atom_id res chain seq x y z
N MET A 1 43.17 -14.06 -78.63
CA MET A 1 42.49 -12.75 -78.66
C MET A 1 41.02 -12.76 -78.16
N LYS A 2 40.22 -13.82 -78.35
CA LYS A 2 38.81 -13.84 -77.80
C LYS A 2 38.72 -13.90 -76.28
N ALA A 3 39.59 -14.59 -75.57
CA ALA A 3 39.52 -14.73 -74.12
C ALA A 3 39.88 -13.46 -73.32
N THR A 4 40.60 -12.50 -73.95
CA THR A 4 40.98 -11.23 -73.30
C THR A 4 39.89 -10.19 -73.42
N ALA A 5 39.05 -10.23 -74.48
CA ALA A 5 37.89 -9.33 -74.64
C ALA A 5 36.74 -9.68 -73.66
N GLU A 6 36.48 -10.96 -73.50
CA GLU A 6 35.42 -11.40 -72.49
C GLU A 6 35.80 -11.10 -71.05
N ARG A 7 37.08 -11.06 -70.69
CA ARG A 7 37.51 -10.65 -69.32
C ARG A 7 37.38 -9.13 -69.11
N ALA A 8 37.62 -8.32 -70.18
CA ALA A 8 37.46 -6.88 -70.09
C ALA A 8 35.96 -6.48 -69.95
N GLU A 9 35.09 -7.09 -70.76
CA GLU A 9 33.61 -6.84 -70.64
C GLU A 9 33.03 -7.27 -69.28
N ARG A 10 33.50 -8.40 -68.71
CA ARG A 10 33.04 -8.78 -67.31
C ARG A 10 33.61 -7.86 -66.24
N ALA A 11 34.78 -7.24 -66.46
CA ALA A 11 35.34 -6.27 -65.49
C ALA A 11 34.62 -4.95 -65.57
N GLU A 12 34.18 -4.47 -66.71
CA GLU A 12 33.37 -3.25 -66.84
C GLU A 12 31.95 -3.44 -66.33
N GLN A 13 31.29 -4.56 -66.58
CA GLN A 13 29.95 -4.87 -65.97
C GLN A 13 30.02 -4.99 -64.48
N ASN A 14 31.11 -5.47 -63.87
CA ASN A 14 31.25 -5.52 -62.40
C ASN A 14 31.60 -4.16 -61.78
N SER A 15 32.22 -3.23 -62.52
CA SER A 15 32.49 -1.88 -61.98
C SER A 15 31.29 -0.97 -62.00
N SER A 16 30.33 -1.13 -62.89
CA SER A 16 29.08 -0.36 -62.94
C SER A 16 28.04 -0.82 -61.93
N LEU A 17 28.17 -2.03 -61.38
CA LEU A 17 27.24 -2.57 -60.38
C LEU A 17 27.65 -2.28 -58.91
N ARG A 18 28.89 -1.84 -58.67
CA ARG A 18 29.37 -1.50 -57.30
C ARG A 18 28.63 -0.35 -56.65
N PRO A 19 28.34 0.79 -57.30
CA PRO A 19 27.60 1.88 -56.68
C PRO A 19 26.13 1.50 -56.37
N LEU A 20 25.49 0.65 -57.18
CA LEU A 20 24.13 0.18 -56.95
C LEU A 20 24.02 -0.81 -55.76
N ARG A 21 25.06 -1.59 -55.49
CA ARG A 21 25.09 -2.48 -54.32
C ARG A 21 25.30 -1.69 -52.99
N SER A 22 26.17 -0.69 -53.00
CA SER A 22 26.37 0.20 -51.84
C SER A 22 25.14 1.03 -51.52
N LEU A 23 24.42 1.53 -52.54
CA LEU A 23 23.15 2.25 -52.32
C LEU A 23 22.07 1.34 -51.74
N ARG A 24 21.94 0.09 -52.20
CA ARG A 24 20.97 -0.88 -51.63
C ARG A 24 21.30 -1.26 -50.19
N LEU A 25 22.58 -1.36 -49.81
CA LEU A 25 23.00 -1.59 -48.44
C LEU A 25 22.70 -0.38 -47.56
N LEU A 26 22.93 0.84 -48.05
CA LEU A 26 22.59 2.08 -47.34
C LEU A 26 21.07 2.19 -47.09
N PHE A 27 20.25 1.91 -48.09
CA PHE A 27 18.77 1.91 -47.93
C PHE A 27 18.28 0.80 -47.01
N ARG A 28 18.91 -0.37 -46.97
CA ARG A 28 18.61 -1.42 -46.00
C ARG A 28 18.99 -1.00 -44.58
N SER A 29 20.14 -0.40 -44.37
CA SER A 29 20.56 0.11 -43.05
C SER A 29 19.66 1.25 -42.56
N LEU A 30 19.27 2.17 -43.47
CA LEU A 30 18.33 3.26 -43.13
C LEU A 30 16.95 2.74 -42.75
N ARG A 31 16.43 1.72 -43.45
CA ARG A 31 15.16 1.06 -43.10
C ARG A 31 15.23 0.34 -41.76
N LEU A 32 16.33 -0.32 -41.43
CA LEU A 32 16.53 -0.98 -40.14
C LEU A 32 16.62 0.04 -38.99
N LEU A 33 17.34 1.15 -39.21
CA LEU A 33 17.39 2.25 -38.22
C LEU A 33 16.04 2.93 -38.00
N PHE A 34 15.27 3.12 -39.09
CA PHE A 34 13.91 3.68 -38.97
C PHE A 34 12.93 2.72 -38.29
N ALA A 35 13.02 1.41 -38.57
CA ALA A 35 12.23 0.39 -37.90
C ALA A 35 12.62 0.26 -36.40
N ALA A 36 13.91 0.33 -36.09
CA ALA A 36 14.39 0.35 -34.71
C ALA A 36 13.92 1.61 -33.96
N ALA A 37 13.95 2.79 -34.59
CA ALA A 37 13.46 4.04 -34.04
C ALA A 37 11.94 3.99 -33.79
N LEU A 38 11.17 3.38 -34.69
CA LEU A 38 9.71 3.17 -34.51
C LEU A 38 9.41 2.17 -33.38
N LEU A 39 10.21 1.12 -33.23
CA LEU A 39 10.07 0.15 -32.13
C LEU A 39 10.41 0.78 -30.78
N ILE A 40 11.46 1.59 -30.71
CA ILE A 40 11.85 2.33 -29.51
C ILE A 40 10.78 3.38 -29.14
N ALA A 41 10.28 4.11 -30.12
CA ALA A 41 9.20 5.07 -29.91
C ALA A 41 7.89 4.37 -29.48
N GLY A 42 7.56 3.22 -30.08
CA GLY A 42 6.43 2.39 -29.68
C GLY A 42 6.55 1.84 -28.27
N ALA A 43 7.74 1.38 -27.88
CA ALA A 43 8.02 0.90 -26.53
C ALA A 43 7.95 2.03 -25.48
N ALA A 44 8.47 3.22 -25.80
CA ALA A 44 8.37 4.39 -24.94
C ALA A 44 6.92 4.87 -24.74
N LEU A 45 6.11 4.84 -25.81
CA LEU A 45 4.67 5.14 -25.74
C LEU A 45 3.88 4.08 -24.96
N ALA A 46 4.23 2.81 -25.10
CA ALA A 46 3.63 1.72 -24.34
C ALA A 46 3.96 1.83 -22.84
N GLN A 47 5.19 2.21 -22.53
CA GLN A 47 5.64 2.40 -21.13
C GLN A 47 4.97 3.62 -20.48
N THR A 48 4.76 4.72 -21.21
CA THR A 48 4.01 5.88 -20.67
C THR A 48 2.52 5.60 -20.51
N ARG A 49 1.91 4.81 -21.41
CA ARG A 49 0.51 4.37 -21.26
C ARG A 49 0.27 3.48 -20.06
N SER A 50 1.30 2.81 -19.54
CA SER A 50 1.21 1.99 -18.33
C SER A 50 1.32 2.78 -17.02
N LEU A 51 1.44 4.12 -17.08
CA LEU A 51 1.57 5.01 -15.92
C LEU A 51 0.42 6.04 -15.81
N GLY A 52 -0.57 5.98 -16.72
CA GLY A 52 -1.67 6.93 -16.78
C GLY A 52 -1.45 8.09 -17.75
N GLN A 53 -2.27 9.13 -17.65
CA GLN A 53 -2.25 10.29 -18.55
C GLN A 53 -2.36 11.60 -17.78
N ILE A 54 -1.51 12.56 -18.14
CA ILE A 54 -1.52 13.92 -17.58
C ILE A 54 -1.35 14.96 -18.68
N SER A 55 -1.71 16.21 -18.35
CA SER A 55 -1.43 17.38 -19.16
C SER A 55 -0.58 18.35 -18.36
N PHE A 56 0.73 18.43 -18.68
CA PHE A 56 1.65 19.34 -18.00
C PHE A 56 2.34 20.28 -18.99
N PRO A 57 1.65 21.34 -19.49
CA PRO A 57 2.22 22.29 -20.43
C PRO A 57 3.45 22.98 -19.83
N ASN A 58 4.55 23.01 -20.57
CA ASN A 58 5.83 23.56 -20.08
C ASN A 58 6.70 24.08 -21.24
N SER A 59 7.87 24.67 -20.91
CA SER A 59 8.80 25.28 -21.85
C SER A 59 9.94 24.36 -22.29
N GLY A 60 10.00 23.13 -21.80
CA GLY A 60 11.04 22.16 -22.16
C GLY A 60 11.00 21.81 -23.65
N SER A 61 12.16 21.52 -24.23
CA SER A 61 12.26 21.17 -25.64
C SER A 61 11.41 19.92 -25.98
N PRO A 62 10.91 19.78 -27.21
CA PRO A 62 10.12 18.59 -27.60
C PRO A 62 10.85 17.26 -27.37
N LYS A 63 12.18 17.25 -27.45
CA LYS A 63 12.99 16.07 -27.17
C LYS A 63 13.03 15.66 -25.70
N ALA A 64 12.90 16.63 -24.77
CA ALA A 64 12.89 16.37 -23.33
C ALA A 64 11.51 15.97 -22.79
N GLN A 65 10.42 16.27 -23.53
CA GLN A 65 9.05 16.02 -23.08
C GLN A 65 8.76 14.56 -22.68
N PRO A 66 9.14 13.53 -23.46
CA PRO A 66 8.82 12.15 -23.08
C PRO A 66 9.42 11.75 -21.72
N ALA A 67 10.67 12.15 -21.45
CA ALA A 67 11.35 11.87 -20.19
C ALA A 67 10.72 12.68 -19.04
N PHE A 68 10.40 13.97 -19.26
CA PHE A 68 9.76 14.82 -18.25
C PHE A 68 8.38 14.30 -17.85
N VAL A 69 7.50 14.03 -18.85
CA VAL A 69 6.14 13.53 -18.58
C VAL A 69 6.19 12.18 -17.86
N ARG A 70 7.08 11.28 -18.29
CA ARG A 70 7.31 10.01 -17.57
C ARG A 70 7.74 10.24 -16.13
N GLY A 71 8.64 11.21 -15.87
CA GLY A 71 9.06 11.58 -14.52
C GLY A 71 7.89 12.05 -13.65
N VAL A 72 7.00 12.88 -14.17
CA VAL A 72 5.81 13.35 -13.41
C VAL A 72 4.83 12.20 -13.13
N LEU A 73 4.58 11.33 -14.11
CA LEU A 73 3.72 10.16 -13.94
C LEU A 73 4.24 9.20 -12.85
N LEU A 74 5.57 8.96 -12.85
CA LEU A 74 6.25 8.16 -11.82
C LEU A 74 6.19 8.83 -10.45
N LEU A 75 6.39 10.16 -10.39
CA LEU A 75 6.27 10.94 -9.16
C LEU A 75 4.87 10.86 -8.56
N HIS A 76 3.82 10.91 -9.38
CA HIS A 76 2.44 10.70 -8.93
C HIS A 76 2.17 9.31 -8.36
N SER A 77 2.92 8.31 -8.81
CA SER A 77 2.81 6.92 -8.33
C SER A 77 3.82 6.59 -7.23
N PHE A 78 4.55 7.59 -6.72
CA PHE A 78 5.61 7.47 -5.69
C PHE A 78 6.78 6.55 -6.08
N GLU A 79 6.98 6.33 -7.37
CA GLU A 79 8.14 5.63 -7.92
C GLU A 79 9.34 6.61 -8.01
N TYR A 80 9.79 7.07 -6.84
CA TYR A 80 10.71 8.21 -6.71
C TYR A 80 12.05 8.01 -7.44
N ASP A 81 12.67 6.83 -7.36
CA ASP A 81 13.96 6.57 -8.01
C ASP A 81 13.85 6.60 -9.54
N ASP A 82 12.81 5.98 -10.06
CA ASP A 82 12.54 5.97 -11.50
C ASP A 82 12.15 7.38 -11.98
N ALA A 83 11.45 8.16 -11.16
CA ALA A 83 11.15 9.58 -11.41
C ALA A 83 12.43 10.41 -11.49
N ILE A 84 13.36 10.26 -10.52
CA ILE A 84 14.68 10.91 -10.52
C ILE A 84 15.44 10.58 -11.82
N ALA A 85 15.47 9.30 -12.20
CA ALA A 85 16.16 8.87 -13.43
C ALA A 85 15.56 9.53 -14.69
N ALA A 86 14.23 9.60 -14.76
CA ALA A 86 13.51 10.22 -15.87
C ALA A 86 13.73 11.74 -15.92
N PHE A 87 13.66 12.45 -14.79
CA PHE A 87 13.95 13.89 -14.75
C PHE A 87 15.41 14.20 -15.11
N ARG A 88 16.36 13.39 -14.67
CA ARG A 88 17.79 13.54 -15.09
C ARG A 88 17.99 13.30 -16.58
N GLU A 89 17.22 12.39 -17.19
CA GLU A 89 17.22 12.22 -18.64
C GLU A 89 16.71 13.48 -19.34
N ALA A 90 15.62 14.08 -18.84
CA ALA A 90 15.11 15.34 -19.36
C ALA A 90 16.14 16.48 -19.22
N GLN A 91 16.85 16.58 -18.08
CA GLN A 91 17.93 17.56 -17.86
C GLN A 91 19.11 17.35 -18.81
N ARG A 92 19.52 16.11 -19.08
CA ARG A 92 20.59 15.84 -20.06
C ARG A 92 20.19 16.23 -21.46
N THR A 93 18.91 16.06 -21.81
CA THR A 93 18.37 16.40 -23.13
C THR A 93 18.18 17.90 -23.32
N ASP A 94 17.80 18.60 -22.24
CA ASP A 94 17.57 20.04 -22.19
C ASP A 94 18.08 20.62 -20.87
N PRO A 95 19.36 20.99 -20.77
CA PRO A 95 19.96 21.47 -19.52
C PRO A 95 19.35 22.79 -18.97
N GLY A 96 18.63 23.55 -19.82
CA GLY A 96 17.94 24.77 -19.43
C GLY A 96 16.52 24.54 -18.92
N PHE A 97 16.00 23.33 -18.99
CA PHE A 97 14.62 23.02 -18.64
C PHE A 97 14.39 23.00 -17.11
N ALA A 98 14.01 24.15 -16.55
CA ALA A 98 13.88 24.36 -15.11
C ALA A 98 12.95 23.35 -14.40
N LEU A 99 11.83 22.97 -15.04
CA LEU A 99 10.89 22.01 -14.43
C LEU A 99 11.44 20.58 -14.35
N ALA A 100 12.43 20.20 -15.13
CA ALA A 100 13.10 18.92 -14.95
C ALA A 100 13.92 18.87 -13.64
N TYR A 101 14.47 20.00 -13.20
CA TYR A 101 15.12 20.12 -11.89
C TYR A 101 14.09 20.21 -10.76
N TRP A 102 12.97 20.92 -10.98
CA TRP A 102 11.84 20.89 -10.05
C TRP A 102 11.39 19.45 -9.77
N GLY A 103 11.16 18.66 -10.81
CA GLY A 103 10.67 17.29 -10.66
C GLY A 103 11.67 16.37 -9.96
N GLU A 104 12.97 16.46 -10.27
CA GLU A 104 14.00 15.72 -9.55
C GLU A 104 14.05 16.15 -8.07
N ALA A 105 13.96 17.44 -7.76
CA ALA A 105 13.96 17.93 -6.38
C ALA A 105 12.71 17.41 -5.64
N MET A 106 11.52 17.47 -6.23
CA MET A 106 10.28 16.93 -5.64
C MET A 106 10.39 15.45 -5.32
N SER A 107 11.14 14.67 -6.11
CA SER A 107 11.32 13.23 -5.90
C SER A 107 12.17 12.89 -4.66
N TYR A 108 12.75 13.89 -3.98
CA TYR A 108 13.42 13.72 -2.69
C TYR A 108 12.55 14.02 -1.47
N ASN A 109 11.26 14.31 -1.67
CA ASN A 109 10.28 14.46 -0.61
C ASN A 109 9.24 13.33 -0.67
N GLN A 110 9.04 12.66 0.45
CA GLN A 110 8.02 11.62 0.65
C GLN A 110 6.98 12.17 1.64
N PRO A 111 6.03 12.95 1.14
CA PRO A 111 5.23 13.84 1.97
C PRO A 111 4.36 13.10 2.99
N LEU A 112 3.84 11.90 2.66
CA LEU A 112 2.93 11.16 3.52
C LEU A 112 3.65 10.39 4.64
N TRP A 113 4.96 10.12 4.47
CA TRP A 113 5.81 9.47 5.48
C TRP A 113 6.70 10.44 6.24
N TYR A 114 6.50 11.75 6.05
CA TYR A 114 7.26 12.80 6.72
C TYR A 114 8.78 12.70 6.51
N ASN A 115 9.20 12.05 5.42
CA ASN A 115 10.59 11.80 5.08
C ASN A 115 11.05 12.67 3.91
N GLU A 116 12.30 13.15 3.96
CA GLU A 116 12.90 13.96 2.90
C GLU A 116 14.42 13.78 2.88
N ASN A 117 15.03 14.00 1.72
CA ASN A 117 16.47 14.16 1.59
C ASN A 117 16.79 15.62 1.22
N LEU A 118 16.82 16.47 2.24
CA LEU A 118 16.97 17.92 2.11
C LEU A 118 18.25 18.30 1.35
N ASP A 119 19.37 17.64 1.67
CA ASP A 119 20.66 17.96 1.04
C ASP A 119 20.68 17.68 -0.45
N LYS A 120 20.16 16.50 -0.86
CA LYS A 120 20.08 16.13 -2.28
C LYS A 120 19.11 17.02 -3.04
N ALA A 121 17.96 17.35 -2.47
CA ALA A 121 17.01 18.26 -3.09
C ALA A 121 17.63 19.66 -3.32
N ARG A 122 18.34 20.18 -2.32
CA ARG A 122 19.09 21.45 -2.43
C ARG A 122 20.22 21.37 -3.46
N ASP A 123 20.93 20.22 -3.56
CA ASP A 123 21.95 20.00 -4.60
C ASP A 123 21.36 20.06 -6.00
N VAL A 124 20.18 19.47 -6.22
CA VAL A 124 19.47 19.57 -7.49
C VAL A 124 19.21 21.04 -7.86
N LEU A 125 18.68 21.82 -6.91
CA LEU A 125 18.39 23.23 -7.13
C LEU A 125 19.68 24.04 -7.40
N ARG A 126 20.78 23.77 -6.68
CA ARG A 126 22.10 24.40 -6.93
C ARG A 126 22.63 24.11 -8.33
N ARG A 127 22.39 22.91 -8.88
CA ARG A 127 22.76 22.57 -10.28
C ARG A 127 21.98 23.40 -11.30
N LEU A 128 20.73 23.78 -11.00
CA LEU A 128 19.96 24.68 -11.86
C LEU A 128 20.53 26.10 -11.83
N GLY A 129 20.95 26.61 -10.66
CA GLY A 129 21.54 27.93 -10.51
C GLY A 129 21.96 28.23 -9.07
N PRO A 130 22.94 29.14 -8.85
CA PRO A 130 23.51 29.35 -7.54
C PRO A 130 22.56 30.06 -6.56
N THR A 131 21.65 30.91 -7.03
CA THR A 131 20.69 31.64 -6.19
C THR A 131 19.27 31.38 -6.62
N ARG A 132 18.31 31.63 -5.72
CA ARG A 132 16.88 31.49 -6.03
C ARG A 132 16.48 32.38 -7.22
N GLU A 133 16.95 33.60 -7.29
CA GLU A 133 16.67 34.55 -8.37
C GLU A 133 17.14 34.01 -9.72
N THR A 134 18.38 33.47 -9.78
CA THR A 134 18.95 32.90 -11.00
C THR A 134 18.19 31.64 -11.44
N ARG A 135 17.70 30.84 -10.49
CA ARG A 135 16.89 29.66 -10.80
C ARG A 135 15.51 30.04 -11.33
N LEU A 136 14.83 30.97 -10.66
CA LEU A 136 13.50 31.47 -11.10
C LEU A 136 13.56 32.16 -12.46
N ALA A 137 14.68 32.81 -12.80
CA ALA A 137 14.88 33.42 -14.11
C ALA A 137 14.94 32.41 -15.26
N LYS A 138 15.29 31.13 -14.97
CA LYS A 138 15.32 30.05 -15.95
C LYS A 138 13.93 29.47 -16.28
N ALA A 139 12.90 29.76 -15.48
CA ALA A 139 11.53 29.41 -15.77
C ALA A 139 10.84 30.54 -16.57
N PRO A 140 10.62 30.40 -17.89
CA PRO A 140 10.18 31.52 -18.74
C PRO A 140 8.71 31.89 -18.54
N ARG A 141 7.88 30.95 -18.06
CA ARG A 141 6.43 31.16 -17.91
C ARG A 141 6.06 31.42 -16.45
N PRO A 142 5.09 32.29 -16.15
CA PRO A 142 4.64 32.54 -14.77
C PRO A 142 4.22 31.27 -14.02
N ARG A 143 3.52 30.34 -14.70
CA ARG A 143 3.13 29.05 -14.15
C ARG A 143 4.34 28.23 -13.70
N GLU A 144 5.35 28.11 -14.54
CA GLU A 144 6.59 27.36 -14.23
C GLU A 144 7.37 27.99 -13.08
N LYS A 145 7.42 29.34 -13.04
CA LYS A 145 7.97 30.06 -11.89
C LYS A 145 7.24 29.74 -10.60
N GLY A 146 5.91 29.55 -10.67
CA GLY A 146 5.09 29.19 -9.53
C GLY A 146 5.46 27.83 -8.94
N TYR A 147 5.65 26.81 -9.79
CA TYR A 147 6.11 25.48 -9.36
C TYR A 147 7.53 25.53 -8.77
N LEU A 148 8.43 26.25 -9.43
CA LEU A 148 9.81 26.38 -8.95
C LEU A 148 9.88 27.17 -7.63
N ASP A 149 9.09 28.24 -7.49
CA ASP A 149 8.99 28.99 -6.23
C ASP A 149 8.42 28.14 -5.09
N ALA A 150 7.48 27.24 -5.38
CA ALA A 150 6.95 26.32 -4.38
C ALA A 150 8.04 25.37 -3.87
N VAL A 151 8.82 24.76 -4.75
CA VAL A 151 9.90 23.84 -4.34
C VAL A 151 11.06 24.58 -3.64
N GLU A 152 11.33 25.84 -3.98
CA GLU A 152 12.27 26.70 -3.26
C GLU A 152 11.85 26.92 -1.79
N ARG A 153 10.55 27.00 -1.53
CA ARG A 153 10.01 27.11 -0.15
C ARG A 153 10.08 25.78 0.57
N LEU A 154 9.77 24.67 -0.13
CA LEU A 154 9.83 23.32 0.43
C LEU A 154 11.23 22.98 0.95
N TYR A 155 12.28 23.45 0.27
CA TYR A 155 13.67 23.20 0.63
C TYR A 155 14.42 24.45 1.12
N GLY A 156 13.67 25.49 1.52
CA GLY A 156 14.19 26.70 2.13
C GLY A 156 14.70 26.50 3.56
N ASP A 157 14.80 27.60 4.30
CA ASP A 157 15.21 27.59 5.71
C ASP A 157 14.04 27.26 6.63
N GLY A 158 14.36 26.87 7.87
CA GLY A 158 13.39 26.54 8.91
C GLY A 158 13.19 25.04 9.12
N THR A 159 12.27 24.69 10.01
CA THR A 159 11.91 23.29 10.28
C THR A 159 11.16 22.67 9.10
N LYS A 160 11.14 21.33 9.01
CA LYS A 160 10.35 20.66 7.97
C LYS A 160 8.89 21.12 7.99
N ARG A 161 8.30 21.24 9.17
CA ARG A 161 6.91 21.70 9.34
C ARG A 161 6.67 23.11 8.79
N ASP A 162 7.61 24.03 9.00
CA ASP A 162 7.50 25.41 8.48
C ASP A 162 7.61 25.43 6.96
N ARG A 163 8.54 24.66 6.41
CA ARG A 163 8.76 24.52 4.97
C ARG A 163 7.56 23.86 4.26
N ASP A 164 7.00 22.79 4.84
CA ASP A 164 5.80 22.11 4.33
C ASP A 164 4.61 23.09 4.29
N ARG A 165 4.41 23.92 5.33
CA ARG A 165 3.40 24.97 5.33
C ARG A 165 3.63 26.02 4.24
N ALA A 166 4.86 26.50 4.11
CA ALA A 166 5.20 27.49 3.08
C ALA A 166 4.99 26.91 1.66
N TYR A 167 5.22 25.62 1.48
CA TYR A 167 4.91 24.91 0.23
C TYR A 167 3.39 24.85 -0.01
N VAL A 168 2.61 24.43 0.98
CA VAL A 168 1.14 24.40 0.91
C VAL A 168 0.57 25.76 0.53
N ASP A 169 1.01 26.83 1.20
CA ASP A 169 0.53 28.20 0.95
C ASP A 169 0.87 28.66 -0.47
N ARG A 170 2.05 28.30 -0.97
CA ARG A 170 2.44 28.64 -2.35
C ARG A 170 1.66 27.83 -3.37
N MET A 171 1.44 26.54 -3.13
CA MET A 171 0.62 25.71 -4.00
C MET A 171 -0.85 26.17 -4.01
N ALA A 172 -1.40 26.56 -2.86
CA ALA A 172 -2.73 27.16 -2.77
C ALA A 172 -2.83 28.47 -3.59
N SER A 173 -1.77 29.29 -3.60
CA SER A 173 -1.74 30.49 -4.44
C SER A 173 -1.65 30.13 -5.92
N LEU A 174 -0.84 29.15 -6.27
CA LEU A 174 -0.68 28.68 -7.64
C LEU A 174 -2.00 28.16 -8.24
N THR A 175 -2.80 27.42 -7.45
CA THR A 175 -4.13 26.95 -7.91
C THR A 175 -5.13 28.09 -8.13
N ARG A 176 -4.99 29.23 -7.42
CA ARG A 176 -5.81 30.43 -7.65
C ARG A 176 -5.32 31.23 -8.86
N GLU A 177 -4.02 31.30 -9.07
CA GLU A 177 -3.39 31.97 -10.23
C GLU A 177 -3.69 31.23 -11.54
N PHE A 178 -3.75 29.89 -11.47
CA PHE A 178 -3.98 29.00 -12.61
C PHE A 178 -5.12 27.99 -12.30
N PRO A 179 -6.39 28.43 -12.32
CA PRO A 179 -7.52 27.61 -11.88
C PRO A 179 -7.80 26.38 -12.78
N ASP A 180 -7.26 26.35 -13.99
CA ASP A 180 -7.40 25.21 -14.91
C ASP A 180 -6.20 24.24 -14.86
N ASP A 181 -5.22 24.50 -13.97
CA ASP A 181 -4.06 23.63 -13.79
C ASP A 181 -4.38 22.48 -12.84
N ASP A 182 -4.80 21.35 -13.41
CA ASP A 182 -5.15 20.15 -12.63
C ASP A 182 -3.92 19.53 -11.94
N GLU A 183 -2.70 19.70 -12.49
CA GLU A 183 -1.45 19.26 -11.84
C GLU A 183 -1.15 20.09 -10.59
N ALA A 184 -1.32 21.43 -10.65
CA ALA A 184 -1.15 22.27 -9.47
C ALA A 184 -2.13 21.91 -8.37
N LYS A 185 -3.38 21.58 -8.73
CA LYS A 185 -4.39 21.10 -7.78
C LYS A 185 -4.03 19.74 -7.18
N ALA A 186 -3.53 18.79 -7.99
CA ALA A 186 -3.11 17.48 -7.52
C ALA A 186 -1.95 17.59 -6.51
N PHE A 187 -0.90 18.35 -6.84
CA PHE A 187 0.20 18.58 -5.90
C PHE A 187 -0.21 19.40 -4.67
N TYR A 188 -1.18 20.31 -4.80
CA TYR A 188 -1.76 21.01 -3.66
C TYR A 188 -2.51 20.05 -2.71
N ALA A 189 -3.30 19.15 -3.26
CA ALA A 189 -4.00 18.14 -2.46
C ALA A 189 -3.01 17.23 -1.71
N LEU A 190 -1.96 16.76 -2.38
CA LEU A 190 -0.88 16.00 -1.74
C LEU A 190 -0.16 16.81 -0.64
N ALA A 191 0.11 18.10 -0.91
CA ALA A 191 0.70 18.99 0.08
C ALA A 191 -0.19 19.18 1.32
N LEU A 192 -1.51 19.27 1.15
CA LEU A 192 -2.45 19.31 2.27
C LEU A 192 -2.34 18.03 3.12
N LEU A 193 -2.35 16.85 2.49
CA LEU A 193 -2.23 15.56 3.19
C LEU A 193 -0.92 15.46 3.99
N SER A 194 0.19 16.01 3.46
CA SER A 194 1.48 16.01 4.15
C SER A 194 1.49 16.80 5.47
N THR A 195 0.53 17.71 5.67
CA THR A 195 0.43 18.49 6.92
C THR A 195 -0.24 17.75 8.07
N ILE A 196 -0.84 16.61 7.81
CA ILE A 196 -1.55 15.82 8.84
C ILE A 196 -0.55 15.23 9.84
N GLY A 197 0.65 14.85 9.38
CA GLY A 197 1.67 14.19 10.19
C GLY A 197 1.50 12.65 10.21
N GLU A 198 2.62 11.97 10.39
CA GLU A 198 2.65 10.50 10.42
C GLU A 198 1.80 9.96 11.57
N GLY A 199 0.94 8.99 11.28
CA GLY A 199 0.07 8.34 12.26
C GLY A 199 -1.08 9.22 12.81
N GLN A 200 -1.19 10.47 12.36
CA GLN A 200 -2.27 11.38 12.78
C GLN A 200 -3.43 11.36 11.79
N ARG A 201 -4.59 11.83 12.25
CA ARG A 201 -5.79 11.98 11.41
C ARG A 201 -6.32 13.41 11.48
N ASN A 202 -6.70 13.92 10.33
CA ASN A 202 -7.41 15.20 10.23
C ASN A 202 -8.47 15.09 9.11
N PRO A 203 -9.69 14.67 9.44
CA PRO A 203 -10.75 14.48 8.46
C PRO A 203 -11.06 15.72 7.62
N GLU A 204 -10.95 16.93 8.18
CA GLU A 204 -11.19 18.18 7.46
C GLU A 204 -10.19 18.36 6.32
N ILE A 205 -8.90 18.17 6.60
CA ILE A 205 -7.82 18.25 5.60
C ILE A 205 -7.99 17.13 4.57
N SER A 206 -8.25 15.90 5.02
CA SER A 206 -8.44 14.73 4.17
C SER A 206 -9.61 14.91 3.20
N LEU A 207 -10.77 15.32 3.69
CA LEU A 207 -11.95 15.58 2.86
C LEU A 207 -11.73 16.73 1.87
N LYS A 208 -11.02 17.78 2.29
CA LYS A 208 -10.65 18.89 1.39
C LYS A 208 -9.74 18.42 0.26
N ALA A 209 -8.67 17.69 0.59
CA ALA A 209 -7.75 17.12 -0.41
C ALA A 209 -8.48 16.14 -1.34
N GLY A 210 -9.27 15.23 -0.78
CA GLY A 210 -10.07 14.26 -1.52
C GLY A 210 -11.06 14.91 -2.48
N GLY A 211 -11.74 15.99 -2.07
CA GLY A 211 -12.65 16.75 -2.93
C GLY A 211 -11.92 17.37 -4.13
N ILE A 212 -10.72 17.92 -3.93
CA ILE A 212 -9.91 18.50 -5.01
C ILE A 212 -9.55 17.44 -6.05
N VAL A 213 -9.02 16.30 -5.63
CA VAL A 213 -8.55 15.25 -6.56
C VAL A 213 -9.72 14.49 -7.19
N SER A 214 -10.84 14.33 -6.49
CA SER A 214 -12.05 13.76 -7.08
C SER A 214 -12.57 14.60 -8.25
N ALA A 215 -12.52 15.93 -8.15
CA ALA A 215 -12.89 16.82 -9.24
C ALA A 215 -11.95 16.70 -10.47
N ILE A 216 -10.66 16.41 -10.25
CA ILE A 216 -9.72 16.11 -11.34
C ILE A 216 -10.10 14.77 -11.98
N LEU A 217 -10.40 13.75 -11.18
CA LEU A 217 -10.72 12.40 -11.64
C LEU A 217 -12.03 12.34 -12.46
N GLU A 218 -12.96 13.29 -12.22
CA GLU A 218 -14.16 13.43 -13.05
C GLU A 218 -13.82 13.90 -14.48
N LYS A 219 -12.82 14.78 -14.64
CA LYS A 219 -12.40 15.31 -15.93
C LYS A 219 -11.42 14.37 -16.65
N ASN A 220 -10.49 13.78 -15.91
CA ASN A 220 -9.46 12.88 -16.41
C ASN A 220 -9.43 11.58 -15.58
N PRO A 221 -10.20 10.56 -15.95
CA PRO A 221 -10.25 9.28 -15.24
C PRO A 221 -8.93 8.50 -15.26
N ASP A 222 -7.97 8.86 -16.12
CA ASP A 222 -6.67 8.20 -16.24
C ASP A 222 -5.54 9.01 -15.56
N HIS A 223 -5.88 10.01 -14.74
CA HIS A 223 -4.90 10.82 -14.01
C HIS A 223 -4.36 10.04 -12.77
N PRO A 224 -3.09 9.58 -12.77
CA PRO A 224 -2.57 8.70 -11.71
C PRO A 224 -2.54 9.41 -10.35
N GLY A 225 -2.08 10.66 -10.28
CA GLY A 225 -2.03 11.43 -9.03
C GLY A 225 -3.41 11.66 -8.44
N ALA A 226 -4.43 11.94 -9.26
CA ALA A 226 -5.78 12.14 -8.75
C ALA A 226 -6.36 10.85 -8.15
N ALA A 227 -6.18 9.71 -8.82
CA ALA A 227 -6.62 8.42 -8.30
C ALA A 227 -5.86 8.05 -7.01
N HIS A 228 -4.54 8.18 -7.02
CA HIS A 228 -3.67 7.84 -5.91
C HIS A 228 -3.97 8.69 -4.67
N TYR A 229 -3.99 10.00 -4.83
CA TYR A 229 -4.18 10.91 -3.69
C TYR A 229 -5.61 10.86 -3.14
N ALA A 230 -6.61 10.47 -3.95
CA ALA A 230 -7.96 10.18 -3.46
C ALA A 230 -7.96 8.97 -2.52
N LEU A 231 -7.19 7.92 -2.83
CA LEU A 231 -7.05 6.75 -1.94
C LEU A 231 -6.45 7.15 -0.59
N HIS A 232 -5.36 7.93 -0.59
CA HIS A 232 -4.78 8.42 0.66
C HIS A 232 -5.68 9.41 1.42
N ALA A 233 -6.45 10.24 0.71
CA ALA A 233 -7.36 11.18 1.33
C ALA A 233 -8.53 10.50 2.05
N TYR A 234 -8.99 9.37 1.54
CA TYR A 234 -10.11 8.60 2.07
C TYR A 234 -9.70 7.31 2.77
N ASP A 235 -8.41 7.20 3.14
CA ASP A 235 -7.84 6.05 3.85
C ASP A 235 -8.23 6.09 5.33
N ASP A 236 -9.51 5.93 5.60
CA ASP A 236 -10.05 5.79 6.95
C ASP A 236 -11.35 4.97 6.94
N GLY A 237 -11.68 4.36 8.09
CA GLY A 237 -12.84 3.48 8.23
C GLY A 237 -14.22 4.18 8.13
N GLU A 238 -14.27 5.52 8.02
CA GLU A 238 -15.51 6.28 7.89
C GLU A 238 -15.73 6.80 6.48
N HIS A 239 -14.65 7.18 5.78
CA HIS A 239 -14.70 7.82 4.48
C HIS A 239 -14.24 6.93 3.32
N ALA A 240 -13.80 5.69 3.59
CA ALA A 240 -13.33 4.74 2.56
C ALA A 240 -14.28 4.61 1.36
N VAL A 241 -15.59 4.69 1.57
CA VAL A 241 -16.59 4.62 0.50
C VAL A 241 -16.42 5.72 -0.56
N LEU A 242 -15.90 6.89 -0.18
CA LEU A 242 -15.64 8.01 -1.11
C LEU A 242 -14.44 7.70 -2.03
N GLY A 243 -13.52 6.84 -1.59
CA GLY A 243 -12.38 6.36 -2.37
C GLY A 243 -12.70 5.25 -3.38
N LEU A 244 -13.89 4.68 -3.34
CA LEU A 244 -14.23 3.47 -4.09
C LEU A 244 -14.08 3.61 -5.62
N LYS A 245 -14.40 4.79 -6.19
CA LYS A 245 -14.19 5.07 -7.61
C LYS A 245 -12.71 5.00 -7.96
N ALA A 246 -11.86 5.65 -7.18
CA ALA A 246 -10.41 5.64 -7.36
C ALA A 246 -9.83 4.23 -7.19
N ALA A 247 -10.27 3.47 -6.18
CA ALA A 247 -9.83 2.11 -5.91
C ALA A 247 -10.08 1.17 -7.11
N ARG A 248 -11.22 1.28 -7.75
CA ARG A 248 -11.58 0.44 -8.92
C ARG A 248 -10.78 0.72 -10.19
N ILE A 249 -10.09 1.86 -10.27
CA ILE A 249 -9.41 2.27 -11.50
C ILE A 249 -7.90 2.39 -11.36
N TYR A 250 -7.37 2.68 -10.17
CA TYR A 250 -5.95 3.05 -10.01
C TYR A 250 -4.97 1.96 -10.44
N ALA A 251 -5.20 0.70 -10.07
CA ALA A 251 -4.37 -0.43 -10.50
C ALA A 251 -4.30 -0.57 -12.04
N ARG A 252 -5.38 -0.18 -12.74
CA ARG A 252 -5.44 -0.18 -14.21
C ARG A 252 -4.71 1.02 -14.81
N ILE A 253 -4.71 2.16 -14.12
CA ILE A 253 -4.01 3.38 -14.56
C ILE A 253 -2.51 3.18 -14.51
N ALA A 254 -1.97 2.63 -13.41
CA ALA A 254 -0.54 2.43 -13.18
C ALA A 254 -0.17 0.95 -12.91
N PRO A 255 -0.41 0.04 -13.86
CA PRO A 255 -0.29 -1.40 -13.64
C PRO A 255 1.15 -1.88 -13.44
N ALA A 256 2.15 -1.06 -13.71
CA ALA A 256 3.56 -1.39 -13.49
C ALA A 256 4.01 -1.19 -12.03
N SER A 257 3.27 -0.40 -11.24
CA SER A 257 3.59 -0.08 -9.85
C SER A 257 2.94 -1.08 -8.90
N SER A 258 3.75 -1.71 -8.02
CA SER A 258 3.24 -2.55 -6.91
C SER A 258 2.36 -1.74 -5.99
N HIS A 259 2.79 -0.53 -5.63
CA HIS A 259 2.04 0.40 -4.79
C HIS A 259 0.66 0.73 -5.37
N ALA A 260 0.60 1.06 -6.67
CA ALA A 260 -0.68 1.36 -7.32
C ALA A 260 -1.66 0.17 -7.34
N ARG A 261 -1.14 -1.04 -7.28
CA ARG A 261 -1.93 -2.27 -7.20
C ARG A 261 -2.38 -2.58 -5.78
N HIS A 262 -1.60 -2.19 -4.75
CA HIS A 262 -1.93 -2.36 -3.33
C HIS A 262 -2.92 -1.30 -2.82
N MET A 263 -2.74 -0.04 -3.19
CA MET A 263 -3.55 1.08 -2.67
C MET A 263 -5.08 0.89 -2.72
N PRO A 264 -5.67 0.21 -3.71
CA PRO A 264 -7.10 -0.11 -3.67
C PRO A 264 -7.53 -0.94 -2.45
N ALA A 265 -6.66 -1.78 -1.89
CA ALA A 265 -6.96 -2.58 -0.70
C ALA A 265 -7.22 -1.69 0.54
N HIS A 266 -6.60 -0.51 0.64
CA HIS A 266 -6.88 0.49 1.69
C HIS A 266 -8.34 0.96 1.71
N VAL A 267 -9.03 0.86 0.58
CA VAL A 267 -10.47 1.14 0.48
C VAL A 267 -11.30 -0.14 0.60
N PHE A 268 -10.89 -1.21 -0.06
CA PHE A 268 -11.68 -2.45 -0.09
C PHE A 268 -11.75 -3.13 1.28
N LEU A 269 -10.64 -3.16 2.02
CA LEU A 269 -10.57 -3.83 3.33
C LEU A 269 -11.49 -3.18 4.37
N PRO A 270 -11.46 -1.84 4.62
CA PRO A 270 -12.39 -1.20 5.55
C PRO A 270 -13.87 -1.34 5.16
N LEU A 271 -14.16 -1.59 3.88
CA LEU A 271 -15.51 -1.85 3.37
C LEU A 271 -15.91 -3.34 3.43
N GLY A 272 -15.02 -4.23 3.85
CA GLY A 272 -15.26 -5.66 3.86
C GLY A 272 -15.40 -6.29 2.48
N MET A 273 -14.79 -5.68 1.46
CA MET A 273 -14.76 -6.16 0.06
C MET A 273 -13.57 -7.11 -0.14
N TRP A 274 -13.64 -8.26 0.55
CA TRP A 274 -12.51 -9.19 0.71
C TRP A 274 -11.96 -9.74 -0.60
N ASP A 275 -12.81 -10.00 -1.61
CA ASP A 275 -12.35 -10.49 -2.91
C ASP A 275 -11.58 -9.43 -3.69
N ASP A 276 -12.06 -8.18 -3.67
CA ASP A 276 -11.40 -7.06 -4.34
C ASP A 276 -10.07 -6.73 -3.65
N ALA A 277 -10.04 -6.76 -2.30
CA ALA A 277 -8.83 -6.53 -1.52
C ALA A 277 -7.78 -7.61 -1.82
N ALA A 278 -8.14 -8.90 -1.73
CA ALA A 278 -7.23 -10.00 -2.02
C ALA A 278 -6.71 -9.97 -3.47
N ALA A 279 -7.55 -9.66 -4.44
CA ALA A 279 -7.12 -9.53 -5.83
C ALA A 279 -6.13 -8.37 -6.02
N SER A 280 -6.35 -7.25 -5.30
CA SER A 280 -5.44 -6.11 -5.26
C SER A 280 -4.07 -6.53 -4.77
N ASP A 281 -3.99 -7.16 -3.60
CA ASP A 281 -2.73 -7.52 -2.95
C ASP A 281 -2.04 -8.74 -3.58
N GLU A 282 -2.78 -9.72 -4.09
CA GLU A 282 -2.21 -10.76 -4.96
C GLU A 282 -1.46 -10.14 -6.15
N SER A 283 -2.08 -9.15 -6.80
CA SER A 283 -1.48 -8.48 -7.96
C SER A 283 -0.31 -7.57 -7.60
N ALA A 284 -0.37 -6.91 -6.44
CA ALA A 284 0.69 -6.04 -5.93
C ALA A 284 1.95 -6.85 -5.59
N PHE A 285 1.79 -7.92 -4.83
CA PHE A 285 2.90 -8.79 -4.50
C PHE A 285 3.54 -9.43 -5.74
N ALA A 286 2.73 -9.91 -6.71
CA ALA A 286 3.24 -10.44 -7.96
C ALA A 286 4.08 -9.41 -8.73
N ALA A 287 3.62 -8.15 -8.84
CA ALA A 287 4.38 -7.07 -9.48
C ALA A 287 5.70 -6.78 -8.76
N SER A 288 5.72 -6.82 -7.43
CA SER A 288 6.95 -6.64 -6.65
C SER A 288 7.95 -7.77 -6.87
N VAL A 289 7.49 -9.03 -6.93
CA VAL A 289 8.32 -10.20 -7.24
C VAL A 289 8.92 -10.11 -8.65
N ASP A 290 8.14 -9.67 -9.63
CA ASP A 290 8.63 -9.46 -10.99
C ASP A 290 9.69 -8.34 -11.05
N ARG A 291 9.53 -7.27 -10.26
CA ARG A 291 10.54 -6.23 -10.10
C ARG A 291 11.83 -6.79 -9.49
N VAL A 292 11.71 -7.55 -8.40
CA VAL A 292 12.85 -8.21 -7.73
C VAL A 292 13.63 -9.09 -8.71
N LYS A 293 12.94 -9.93 -9.48
CA LYS A 293 13.54 -10.80 -10.50
C LYS A 293 14.23 -9.99 -11.59
N ARG A 294 13.55 -8.99 -12.16
CA ARG A 294 14.08 -8.17 -13.26
C ARG A 294 15.34 -7.41 -12.85
N LEU A 295 15.42 -6.93 -11.62
CA LEU A 295 16.54 -6.16 -11.11
C LEU A 295 17.61 -7.02 -10.41
N GLY A 296 17.41 -8.33 -10.28
CA GLY A 296 18.33 -9.24 -9.59
C GLY A 296 18.44 -8.98 -8.09
N LEU A 297 17.39 -8.44 -7.47
CA LEU A 297 17.34 -8.10 -6.05
C LEU A 297 17.11 -9.33 -5.17
N SER A 298 17.29 -9.19 -3.85
CA SER A 298 16.89 -10.20 -2.87
C SER A 298 15.35 -10.23 -2.72
N MET A 299 14.78 -11.41 -2.47
CA MET A 299 13.36 -11.54 -2.12
C MET A 299 12.96 -10.74 -0.87
N ALA A 300 13.89 -10.47 0.05
CA ALA A 300 13.65 -9.57 1.19
C ALA A 300 13.27 -8.12 0.77
N GLN A 301 13.43 -7.79 -0.51
CA GLN A 301 13.03 -6.50 -1.10
C GLN A 301 11.69 -6.59 -1.87
N ALA A 302 10.97 -7.71 -1.77
CA ALA A 302 9.60 -7.79 -2.25
C ALA A 302 8.65 -7.03 -1.31
N ASP A 303 7.44 -6.76 -1.78
CA ASP A 303 6.42 -6.03 -1.04
C ASP A 303 5.75 -6.93 0.02
N PHE A 304 6.42 -7.09 1.18
CA PHE A 304 5.85 -7.85 2.30
C PHE A 304 4.72 -7.12 3.01
N HIS A 305 4.55 -5.81 2.77
CA HIS A 305 3.42 -5.06 3.33
C HIS A 305 2.11 -5.55 2.68
N SER A 306 2.02 -5.52 1.36
CA SER A 306 0.85 -6.04 0.64
C SER A 306 0.64 -7.54 0.91
N LEU A 307 1.73 -8.31 1.05
CA LEU A 307 1.66 -9.73 1.38
C LEU A 307 1.05 -9.98 2.77
N SER A 308 1.34 -9.12 3.74
CA SER A 308 0.78 -9.24 5.09
C SER A 308 -0.71 -8.87 5.15
N TRP A 309 -1.16 -7.94 4.30
CA TRP A 309 -2.57 -7.64 4.13
C TRP A 309 -3.31 -8.79 3.46
N LEU A 310 -2.74 -9.33 2.39
CA LEU A 310 -3.25 -10.51 1.68
C LEU A 310 -3.44 -11.71 2.61
N HIS A 311 -2.51 -11.93 3.54
CA HIS A 311 -2.64 -12.96 4.56
C HIS A 311 -3.95 -12.80 5.36
N TYR A 312 -4.23 -11.59 5.87
CA TYR A 312 -5.44 -11.31 6.62
C TYR A 312 -6.71 -11.44 5.77
N GLU A 313 -6.67 -11.00 4.52
CA GLU A 313 -7.78 -11.13 3.57
C GLU A 313 -8.13 -12.59 3.30
N TYR A 314 -7.12 -13.45 3.15
CA TYR A 314 -7.33 -14.89 3.05
C TYR A 314 -7.96 -15.47 4.32
N LEU A 315 -7.56 -14.99 5.50
CA LEU A 315 -8.18 -15.43 6.77
C LEU A 315 -9.66 -15.06 6.80
N GLN A 316 -10.02 -13.85 6.38
CA GLN A 316 -11.42 -13.42 6.32
C GLN A 316 -12.25 -14.22 5.31
N GLN A 317 -11.63 -14.69 4.24
CA GLN A 317 -12.28 -15.57 3.25
C GLN A 317 -12.32 -17.05 3.67
N GLY A 318 -11.80 -17.43 4.84
CA GLY A 318 -11.67 -18.83 5.25
C GLY A 318 -10.66 -19.65 4.44
N ARG A 319 -9.74 -19.00 3.73
CA ARG A 319 -8.69 -19.59 2.88
C ARG A 319 -7.41 -19.81 3.70
N PHE A 320 -7.50 -20.58 4.77
CA PHE A 320 -6.39 -20.78 5.71
C PHE A 320 -5.19 -21.48 5.09
N THR A 321 -5.42 -22.35 4.11
CA THR A 321 -4.35 -22.99 3.33
C THR A 321 -3.53 -21.93 2.56
N LYS A 322 -4.19 -20.94 1.95
CA LYS A 322 -3.52 -19.83 1.28
C LYS A 322 -2.77 -18.93 2.25
N ALA A 323 -3.33 -18.67 3.43
CA ALA A 323 -2.63 -17.92 4.47
C ALA A 323 -1.33 -18.62 4.91
N ARG A 324 -1.32 -19.95 5.05
CA ARG A 324 -0.08 -20.72 5.31
C ARG A 324 0.94 -20.64 4.17
N GLU A 325 0.50 -20.63 2.92
CA GLU A 325 1.41 -20.40 1.78
C GLU A 325 2.10 -19.04 1.89
N VAL A 326 1.38 -17.99 2.29
CA VAL A 326 1.94 -16.67 2.55
C VAL A 326 2.97 -16.71 3.70
N GLU A 327 2.63 -17.33 4.84
CA GLU A 327 3.57 -17.51 5.96
C GLU A 327 4.86 -18.21 5.51
N LYS A 328 4.74 -19.22 4.63
CA LYS A 328 5.91 -19.91 4.07
C LYS A 328 6.77 -18.99 3.21
N ILE A 329 6.18 -18.13 2.39
CA ILE A 329 6.93 -17.14 1.59
C ILE A 329 7.76 -16.23 2.51
N VAL A 330 7.18 -15.76 3.62
CA VAL A 330 7.88 -14.92 4.60
C VAL A 330 8.99 -15.69 5.29
N GLN A 331 8.72 -16.94 5.70
CA GLN A 331 9.71 -17.82 6.32
C GLN A 331 10.91 -18.07 5.38
N ASP A 332 10.62 -18.41 4.12
CA ASP A 332 11.66 -18.65 3.10
C ASP A 332 12.52 -17.38 2.86
N ALA A 333 11.92 -16.20 2.94
CA ALA A 333 12.66 -14.94 2.81
C ALA A 333 13.56 -14.64 4.03
N ILE A 334 13.13 -15.03 5.24
CA ILE A 334 13.93 -14.92 6.46
C ILE A 334 15.13 -15.87 6.42
N GLU A 335 14.95 -17.07 5.91
CA GLU A 335 15.95 -18.15 5.85
C GLU A 335 16.88 -18.01 4.63
N ALA A 336 16.50 -17.21 3.65
CA ALA A 336 17.33 -17.02 2.46
C ALA A 336 18.72 -16.49 2.83
N PRO A 337 19.81 -17.10 2.32
CA PRO A 337 21.16 -16.62 2.60
C PRO A 337 21.25 -15.14 2.16
N SER A 338 21.80 -14.32 3.07
CA SER A 338 22.12 -12.93 2.78
C SER A 338 23.05 -12.91 1.57
N ARG A 339 22.53 -12.69 0.37
CA ARG A 339 23.40 -12.42 -0.77
C ARG A 339 24.19 -11.16 -0.40
N PRO A 340 25.54 -11.13 -0.62
CA PRO A 340 26.25 -9.88 -0.56
C PRO A 340 25.44 -8.89 -1.39
N ALA A 341 25.03 -7.79 -0.79
CA ALA A 341 24.32 -6.75 -1.54
C ALA A 341 25.13 -6.51 -2.81
N ALA A 342 24.54 -6.72 -3.99
CA ALA A 342 25.06 -6.06 -5.18
C ALA A 342 25.28 -4.60 -4.74
N PRO A 343 26.40 -3.94 -5.16
CA PRO A 343 26.68 -2.58 -4.70
C PRO A 343 25.37 -1.83 -4.76
N ALA A 344 24.91 -1.39 -3.58
CA ALA A 344 23.59 -0.83 -3.43
C ALA A 344 23.39 0.15 -4.59
N PRO A 345 22.34 0.04 -5.39
CA PRO A 345 22.00 1.13 -6.26
C PRO A 345 22.02 2.36 -5.36
N PRO A 346 22.55 3.48 -5.79
CA PRO A 346 22.82 4.62 -4.92
C PRO A 346 21.59 4.80 -4.03
N ALA A 347 21.79 5.08 -2.74
CA ALA A 347 20.85 4.99 -1.61
C ALA A 347 19.48 5.69 -1.80
N HIS A 348 18.87 5.53 -2.95
CA HIS A 348 17.61 6.08 -3.43
C HIS A 348 16.53 5.03 -3.67
N SER A 349 16.89 3.74 -3.67
CA SER A 349 15.94 2.62 -3.77
C SER A 349 15.36 2.22 -2.42
N ALA A 350 15.78 2.91 -1.34
CA ALA A 350 15.24 2.73 0.00
C ALA A 350 13.80 3.26 0.16
N HIS A 351 13.13 3.63 -0.92
CA HIS A 351 11.94 4.47 -0.88
C HIS A 351 10.63 3.80 -1.31
N ALA A 352 10.71 2.64 -1.91
CA ALA A 352 9.59 1.71 -1.84
C ALA A 352 9.40 1.20 -0.40
N GLU A 353 10.15 1.74 0.54
CA GLU A 353 10.46 1.18 1.84
C GLU A 353 9.92 1.95 3.04
N SER A 354 9.02 2.94 2.87
CA SER A 354 8.50 3.67 4.03
C SER A 354 7.06 3.42 4.31
N GLU A 355 6.40 2.69 4.61
CA GLU A 355 5.13 1.96 4.88
C GLU A 355 4.99 0.77 3.95
N ILE A 356 5.49 0.88 2.74
CA ILE A 356 5.57 -0.18 1.75
C ILE A 356 7.01 -0.65 1.63
N GLY A 357 7.97 0.01 2.25
CA GLY A 357 9.31 -0.18 1.92
C GLY A 357 10.35 0.27 2.89
N ARG A 358 10.15 0.10 4.14
CA ARG A 358 11.29 -0.42 4.88
C ARG A 358 11.37 -1.87 4.46
N GLY A 359 12.34 -2.23 3.61
CA GLY A 359 12.71 -3.62 3.43
C GLY A 359 12.75 -4.18 4.83
N PHE A 360 11.82 -5.06 5.16
CA PHE A 360 11.70 -5.54 6.51
C PHE A 360 13.06 -6.09 6.88
N SER A 361 13.72 -5.51 7.87
CA SER A 361 14.92 -6.12 8.43
C SER A 361 14.55 -7.55 8.84
N THR A 362 15.46 -8.48 8.80
CA THR A 362 15.16 -9.86 9.22
C THR A 362 14.45 -9.93 10.58
N PRO A 363 14.77 -9.10 11.60
CA PRO A 363 13.97 -9.00 12.82
C PRO A 363 12.52 -8.57 12.60
N SER A 364 12.27 -7.61 11.70
CA SER A 364 10.92 -7.13 11.45
C SER A 364 10.07 -8.14 10.65
N LEU A 365 10.68 -8.90 9.73
CA LEU A 365 10.01 -10.03 9.06
C LEU A 365 9.65 -11.15 10.04
N LYS A 366 10.51 -11.44 11.04
CA LYS A 366 10.21 -12.43 12.09
C LYS A 366 9.01 -12.01 12.92
N SER A 367 8.99 -10.76 13.37
CA SER A 367 7.87 -10.22 14.13
C SER A 367 6.56 -10.23 13.31
N GLU A 368 6.61 -9.85 12.03
CA GLU A 368 5.44 -9.90 11.14
C GLU A 368 4.95 -11.34 10.92
N LEU A 369 5.86 -12.29 10.72
CA LEU A 369 5.52 -13.71 10.63
C LEU A 369 4.85 -14.23 11.90
N GLY A 370 5.35 -13.81 13.08
CA GLY A 370 4.73 -14.11 14.36
C GLY A 370 3.29 -13.61 14.43
N SER A 371 3.06 -12.35 14.06
CA SER A 371 1.72 -11.75 14.00
C SER A 371 0.80 -12.45 13.00
N MET A 372 1.30 -12.85 11.82
CA MET A 372 0.53 -13.62 10.84
C MET A 372 0.08 -14.97 11.41
N ARG A 373 0.99 -15.72 12.02
CA ARG A 373 0.69 -17.02 12.65
C ARG A 373 -0.32 -16.88 13.78
N ALA A 374 -0.13 -15.87 14.64
CA ALA A 374 -1.04 -15.54 15.72
C ALA A 374 -2.46 -15.29 15.20
N ARG A 375 -2.61 -14.41 14.21
CA ARG A 375 -3.90 -14.12 13.56
C ARG A 375 -4.52 -15.38 12.97
N ARG A 376 -3.76 -16.19 12.25
CA ARG A 376 -4.30 -17.43 11.66
C ARG A 376 -4.77 -18.42 12.72
N VAL A 377 -4.06 -18.58 13.82
CA VAL A 377 -4.51 -19.46 14.92
C VAL A 377 -5.83 -18.97 15.51
N ILE A 378 -5.95 -17.66 15.78
CA ILE A 378 -7.17 -17.02 16.29
C ILE A 378 -8.35 -17.23 15.31
N GLU A 379 -8.15 -16.92 14.02
CA GLU A 379 -9.22 -16.97 13.00
C GLU A 379 -9.63 -18.41 12.63
N SER A 380 -8.71 -19.35 12.69
CA SER A 380 -8.97 -20.76 12.31
C SER A 380 -9.39 -21.66 13.47
N GLY A 381 -9.15 -21.25 14.73
CA GLY A 381 -9.31 -22.12 15.90
C GLY A 381 -8.27 -23.26 15.99
N ALA A 382 -7.15 -23.16 15.29
CA ALA A 382 -6.11 -24.19 15.27
C ALA A 382 -5.20 -24.13 16.54
N TRP A 383 -5.82 -24.19 17.72
CA TRP A 383 -5.19 -23.92 19.02
C TRP A 383 -3.97 -24.78 19.32
N THR A 384 -3.94 -26.01 18.83
CA THR A 384 -2.81 -26.93 19.05
C THR A 384 -1.52 -26.52 18.36
N GLU A 385 -1.58 -25.60 17.38
CA GLU A 385 -0.41 -25.10 16.68
C GLU A 385 0.45 -24.17 17.54
N MET A 386 -0.10 -23.61 18.63
CA MET A 386 0.66 -22.81 19.60
C MET A 386 1.34 -23.66 20.69
N LYS A 387 1.16 -25.00 20.70
CA LYS A 387 1.85 -25.87 21.65
C LYS A 387 3.36 -25.89 21.40
N GLY A 388 4.14 -25.77 22.50
CA GLY A 388 5.60 -25.91 22.44
C GLY A 388 6.37 -24.68 21.95
N GLN A 389 5.71 -23.62 21.57
CA GLN A 389 6.38 -22.35 21.23
C GLN A 389 6.90 -21.68 22.52
N GLY A 390 8.21 -21.39 22.58
CA GLY A 390 8.89 -20.99 23.82
C GLY A 390 9.32 -19.54 23.94
N SER A 391 9.41 -18.80 22.84
CA SER A 391 9.75 -17.38 22.84
C SER A 391 8.77 -16.63 21.96
N PHE A 392 8.38 -15.43 22.39
CA PHE A 392 7.42 -14.58 21.70
C PHE A 392 8.11 -13.31 21.27
N GLU A 393 7.98 -13.00 19.99
CA GLU A 393 8.59 -11.82 19.40
C GLU A 393 7.70 -10.56 19.61
N ASN A 394 6.39 -10.78 19.88
CA ASN A 394 5.44 -9.67 19.99
C ASN A 394 4.18 -10.04 20.83
N ILE A 395 3.35 -9.01 21.10
CA ILE A 395 2.13 -9.15 21.90
C ILE A 395 1.03 -9.98 21.21
N ASP A 396 1.04 -10.07 19.88
CA ASP A 396 0.08 -10.87 19.12
C ASP A 396 0.27 -12.35 19.40
N GLU A 397 1.55 -12.81 19.39
CA GLU A 397 1.88 -14.20 19.71
C GLU A 397 1.56 -14.52 21.17
N LEU A 398 1.82 -13.59 22.10
CA LEU A 398 1.45 -13.74 23.50
C LEU A 398 -0.05 -13.91 23.69
N PHE A 399 -0.86 -13.08 23.02
CA PHE A 399 -2.31 -13.17 23.08
C PHE A 399 -2.82 -14.48 22.49
N ALA A 400 -2.36 -14.84 21.28
CA ALA A 400 -2.75 -16.07 20.62
C ALA A 400 -2.35 -17.32 21.43
N LEU A 401 -1.17 -17.30 22.07
CA LEU A 401 -0.76 -18.35 22.99
C LEU A 401 -1.71 -18.45 24.18
N GLY A 402 -2.02 -17.32 24.80
CA GLY A 402 -2.94 -17.27 25.95
C GLY A 402 -4.31 -17.86 25.61
N GLU A 403 -4.94 -17.40 24.52
CA GLU A 403 -6.25 -17.89 24.05
C GLU A 403 -6.16 -19.38 23.68
N ALA A 404 -5.13 -19.79 22.95
CA ALA A 404 -4.91 -21.20 22.60
C ALA A 404 -4.75 -22.07 23.85
N SER A 405 -3.97 -21.59 24.86
CA SER A 405 -3.77 -22.32 26.12
C SER A 405 -5.06 -22.48 26.90
N VAL A 406 -5.93 -21.48 26.94
CA VAL A 406 -7.27 -21.59 27.53
C VAL A 406 -8.08 -22.67 26.80
N ASN A 407 -8.08 -22.67 25.46
CA ASN A 407 -8.89 -23.59 24.66
C ASN A 407 -8.39 -25.06 24.73
N VAL A 408 -7.11 -25.30 25.04
CA VAL A 408 -6.56 -26.65 25.24
C VAL A 408 -6.47 -27.05 26.73
N GLY A 409 -6.92 -26.20 27.65
CA GLY A 409 -6.97 -26.48 29.08
C GLY A 409 -5.66 -26.25 29.86
N ASP A 410 -4.64 -25.63 29.25
CA ASP A 410 -3.39 -25.27 29.92
C ASP A 410 -3.49 -23.86 30.54
N LEU A 411 -4.25 -23.79 31.65
CA LEU A 411 -4.52 -22.51 32.30
C LEU A 411 -3.27 -21.88 32.93
N ALA A 412 -2.27 -22.67 33.32
CA ALA A 412 -1.03 -22.13 33.89
C ALA A 412 -0.22 -21.35 32.83
N ARG A 413 -0.20 -21.86 31.61
CA ARG A 413 0.46 -21.17 30.48
C ARG A 413 -0.32 -19.92 30.04
N ALA A 414 -1.65 -19.97 30.11
CA ALA A 414 -2.47 -18.81 29.85
C ALA A 414 -2.27 -17.69 30.91
N ASP A 415 -2.09 -18.04 32.21
CA ASP A 415 -1.72 -17.08 33.26
C ASP A 415 -0.37 -16.41 32.97
N ALA A 416 0.64 -17.18 32.57
CA ALA A 416 1.95 -16.63 32.22
C ALA A 416 1.84 -15.65 31.02
N ALA A 417 1.05 -15.99 30.01
CA ALA A 417 0.82 -15.11 28.87
C ALA A 417 0.09 -13.81 29.31
N LEU A 418 -0.90 -13.90 30.22
CA LEU A 418 -1.59 -12.74 30.77
C LEU A 418 -0.64 -11.83 31.56
N GLU A 419 0.26 -12.41 32.37
CA GLU A 419 1.27 -11.65 33.10
C GLU A 419 2.19 -10.87 32.15
N HIS A 420 2.68 -11.51 31.08
CA HIS A 420 3.51 -10.87 30.08
C HIS A 420 2.78 -9.75 29.33
N LEU A 421 1.51 -9.94 28.93
CA LEU A 421 0.69 -8.89 28.34
C LEU A 421 0.46 -7.72 29.30
N GLY A 422 0.21 -8.01 30.58
CA GLY A 422 0.10 -6.98 31.61
C GLY A 422 1.40 -6.20 31.85
N ASN A 423 2.56 -6.85 31.71
CA ASN A 423 3.84 -6.17 31.73
C ASN A 423 4.02 -5.27 30.50
N ALA A 424 3.70 -5.76 29.30
CA ALA A 424 3.74 -4.96 28.07
C ALA A 424 2.84 -3.72 28.18
N ALA A 425 1.62 -3.87 28.70
CA ALA A 425 0.67 -2.77 28.93
C ALA A 425 1.23 -1.66 29.87
N ARG A 426 2.22 -1.98 30.70
CA ARG A 426 2.85 -1.02 31.64
C ARG A 426 4.15 -0.42 31.14
N SER A 427 4.91 -1.16 30.33
CA SER A 427 6.32 -0.87 30.08
C SER A 427 6.69 -0.54 28.63
N VAL A 428 5.87 -0.90 27.65
CA VAL A 428 6.14 -0.57 26.24
C VAL A 428 6.18 0.96 26.06
N PRO A 429 7.22 1.53 25.42
CA PRO A 429 7.36 2.99 25.29
C PRO A 429 6.23 3.66 24.50
N ASP A 430 5.74 2.98 23.46
CA ASP A 430 4.67 3.48 22.61
C ASP A 430 3.30 3.44 23.32
N ALA A 431 2.58 4.56 23.30
CA ALA A 431 1.31 4.70 24.01
C ALA A 431 0.19 3.89 23.38
N ASP A 432 0.15 3.81 22.06
CA ASP A 432 -0.85 3.06 21.30
C ASP A 432 -0.66 1.55 21.54
N ALA A 433 0.57 1.07 21.46
CA ALA A 433 0.92 -0.31 21.75
C ALA A 433 0.60 -0.71 23.22
N ARG A 434 0.79 0.20 24.21
CA ARG A 434 0.38 -0.05 25.59
C ARG A 434 -1.13 -0.21 25.74
N GLU A 435 -1.90 0.63 25.05
CA GLU A 435 -3.36 0.56 25.08
C GLU A 435 -3.84 -0.77 24.48
N ILE A 436 -3.29 -1.17 23.34
CA ILE A 436 -3.57 -2.45 22.69
C ILE A 436 -3.24 -3.63 23.60
N ALA A 437 -2.05 -3.63 24.22
CA ALA A 437 -1.67 -4.66 25.18
C ALA A 437 -2.62 -4.72 26.38
N SER A 438 -3.14 -3.56 26.83
CA SER A 438 -4.15 -3.48 27.91
C SER A 438 -5.49 -4.09 27.51
N ILE A 439 -5.92 -3.89 26.25
CA ILE A 439 -7.13 -4.51 25.70
C ILE A 439 -6.94 -6.02 25.63
N MET A 440 -5.85 -6.50 25.02
CA MET A 440 -5.55 -7.93 24.89
C MET A 440 -5.40 -8.63 26.25
N ALA A 441 -4.82 -7.95 27.25
CA ALA A 441 -4.74 -8.48 28.61
C ALA A 441 -6.13 -8.64 29.24
N ALA A 442 -7.03 -7.66 29.02
CA ALA A 442 -8.40 -7.74 29.53
C ALA A 442 -9.22 -8.84 28.82
N GLU A 443 -9.00 -9.05 27.53
CA GLU A 443 -9.60 -10.15 26.76
C GLU A 443 -9.14 -11.52 27.29
N LEU A 444 -7.84 -11.70 27.50
CA LEU A 444 -7.30 -12.95 28.02
C LEU A 444 -7.73 -13.22 29.49
N ASP A 445 -7.78 -12.18 30.33
CA ASP A 445 -8.35 -12.27 31.69
C ASP A 445 -9.81 -12.75 31.64
N ALA A 446 -10.61 -12.22 30.72
CA ALA A 446 -12.00 -12.65 30.54
C ALA A 446 -12.11 -14.14 30.15
N LEU A 447 -11.29 -14.61 29.25
CA LEU A 447 -11.25 -16.02 28.83
C LEU A 447 -10.82 -16.94 29.97
N LEU A 448 -9.79 -16.59 30.72
CA LEU A 448 -9.31 -17.34 31.89
C LEU A 448 -10.37 -17.42 32.98
N ARG A 449 -11.05 -16.31 33.30
CA ARG A 449 -12.14 -16.28 34.28
C ARG A 449 -13.28 -17.20 33.85
N LEU A 450 -13.68 -17.15 32.57
CA LEU A 450 -14.71 -18.03 32.04
C LEU A 450 -14.33 -19.51 32.19
N ALA A 451 -13.10 -19.86 31.84
CA ALA A 451 -12.58 -21.22 31.98
C ALA A 451 -12.57 -21.73 33.43
N ARG A 452 -12.41 -20.82 34.39
CA ARG A 452 -12.46 -21.12 35.84
C ARG A 452 -13.85 -21.06 36.44
N GLY A 453 -14.89 -20.77 35.64
CA GLY A 453 -16.28 -20.68 36.08
C GLY A 453 -16.70 -19.35 36.69
N ASP A 454 -15.79 -18.35 36.73
CA ASP A 454 -16.11 -16.97 37.16
C ASP A 454 -16.79 -16.20 36.00
N ARG A 455 -18.08 -16.47 35.82
CA ARG A 455 -18.90 -15.85 34.76
C ARG A 455 -19.03 -14.34 34.92
N ALA A 456 -19.23 -13.87 36.16
CA ALA A 456 -19.41 -12.44 36.42
C ALA A 456 -18.12 -11.66 36.17
N GLY A 457 -16.97 -12.17 36.62
CA GLY A 457 -15.67 -11.59 36.36
C GLY A 457 -15.31 -11.59 34.87
N SER A 458 -15.64 -12.67 34.14
CA SER A 458 -15.45 -12.76 32.69
C SER A 458 -16.25 -11.71 31.92
N LEU A 459 -17.54 -11.55 32.23
CA LEU A 459 -18.38 -10.53 31.61
C LEU A 459 -17.86 -9.11 31.88
N ASN A 460 -17.43 -8.82 33.11
CA ASN A 460 -16.87 -7.52 33.46
C ASN A 460 -15.56 -7.23 32.74
N ALA A 461 -14.66 -8.22 32.65
CA ALA A 461 -13.37 -8.05 31.96
C ALA A 461 -13.54 -7.86 30.44
N SER A 462 -14.39 -8.67 29.80
CA SER A 462 -14.65 -8.55 28.36
C SER A 462 -15.41 -7.27 28.00
N ALA A 463 -16.37 -6.83 28.82
CA ALA A 463 -17.06 -5.54 28.62
C ALA A 463 -16.07 -4.36 28.72
N ARG A 464 -15.11 -4.42 29.66
CA ARG A 464 -14.06 -3.42 29.77
C ARG A 464 -13.17 -3.39 28.52
N ALA A 465 -12.75 -4.55 27.99
CA ALA A 465 -11.97 -4.63 26.77
C ALA A 465 -12.72 -4.04 25.58
N SER A 466 -14.02 -4.40 25.40
CA SER A 466 -14.90 -3.85 24.36
C SER A 466 -15.05 -2.33 24.47
N ALA A 467 -15.19 -1.79 25.68
CA ALA A 467 -15.29 -0.34 25.92
C ALA A 467 -13.99 0.40 25.59
N LEU A 468 -12.83 -0.17 25.93
CA LEU A 468 -11.52 0.40 25.56
C LEU A 468 -11.36 0.44 24.04
N GLU A 469 -11.64 -0.65 23.34
CA GLU A 469 -11.57 -0.69 21.87
C GLU A 469 -12.55 0.30 21.22
N ALA A 470 -13.76 0.45 21.75
CA ALA A 470 -14.79 1.35 21.21
C ALA A 470 -14.35 2.82 21.21
N ASN A 471 -13.47 3.23 22.13
CA ASN A 471 -12.91 4.58 22.20
C ASN A 471 -11.80 4.82 21.17
N ARG A 472 -11.29 3.78 20.54
CA ARG A 472 -10.25 3.90 19.50
C ARG A 472 -10.88 4.25 18.14
N PRO A 473 -10.15 4.93 17.25
CA PRO A 473 -10.59 5.11 15.88
C PRO A 473 -10.88 3.77 15.20
N LYS A 474 -11.76 3.75 14.20
CA LYS A 474 -11.96 2.56 13.37
C LYS A 474 -10.64 2.18 12.69
N PRO A 475 -10.32 0.89 12.55
CA PRO A 475 -9.12 0.47 11.87
C PRO A 475 -9.16 0.88 10.39
N ILE A 476 -8.01 1.32 9.87
CA ILE A 476 -7.79 1.59 8.44
C ILE A 476 -7.16 0.40 7.73
N ALA A 477 -6.60 -0.50 8.51
CA ALA A 477 -5.92 -1.71 8.06
C ALA A 477 -6.54 -2.93 8.77
N ARG A 478 -5.77 -4.00 8.86
CA ARG A 478 -6.13 -5.16 9.68
C ARG A 478 -6.51 -4.71 11.11
N PRO A 479 -7.60 -5.21 11.71
CA PRO A 479 -8.02 -4.78 13.05
C PRO A 479 -6.92 -5.04 14.08
N TYR A 480 -6.85 -4.12 15.05
CA TYR A 480 -5.94 -4.20 16.17
C TYR A 480 -6.68 -3.73 17.43
N PRO A 481 -6.83 -4.56 18.46
CA PRO A 481 -6.19 -5.87 18.70
C PRO A 481 -6.50 -6.92 17.63
N ILE A 482 -5.67 -8.01 17.56
CA ILE A 482 -5.81 -9.05 16.52
C ILE A 482 -7.12 -9.81 16.57
N LYS A 483 -7.77 -9.87 17.74
CA LYS A 483 -9.16 -10.24 17.93
C LYS A 483 -9.92 -8.99 18.36
N PRO A 484 -10.96 -8.54 17.64
CA PRO A 484 -11.75 -7.39 18.10
C PRO A 484 -12.41 -7.68 19.44
N ALA A 485 -12.23 -6.77 20.40
CA ALA A 485 -12.71 -7.00 21.78
C ALA A 485 -14.24 -7.04 21.87
N GLY A 486 -14.94 -6.30 21.02
CA GLY A 486 -16.40 -6.39 20.90
C GLY A 486 -16.85 -7.77 20.39
N GLU A 487 -16.09 -8.39 19.47
CA GLU A 487 -16.34 -9.76 18.99
C GLU A 487 -16.18 -10.78 20.13
N LEU A 488 -15.07 -10.71 20.88
CA LEU A 488 -14.85 -11.58 22.04
C LEU A 488 -15.93 -11.39 23.11
N HIS A 489 -16.34 -10.16 23.40
CA HIS A 489 -17.41 -9.90 24.37
C HIS A 489 -18.73 -10.53 23.91
N GLY A 490 -19.06 -10.43 22.61
CA GLY A 490 -20.21 -11.11 22.00
C GLY A 490 -20.15 -12.64 22.16
N GLU A 491 -18.96 -13.25 21.95
CA GLU A 491 -18.76 -14.70 22.17
C GLU A 491 -18.99 -15.12 23.63
N ILE A 492 -18.50 -14.32 24.59
CA ILE A 492 -18.66 -14.60 26.01
C ILE A 492 -20.13 -14.45 26.44
N LEU A 493 -20.83 -13.39 26.00
CA LEU A 493 -22.26 -13.22 26.23
C LEU A 493 -23.05 -14.42 25.69
N LEU A 494 -22.72 -14.87 24.49
CA LEU A 494 -23.40 -16.03 23.88
C LEU A 494 -23.16 -17.34 24.66
N LYS A 495 -21.91 -17.56 25.15
CA LYS A 495 -21.54 -18.71 25.99
C LYS A 495 -22.21 -18.67 27.37
N THR A 496 -22.46 -17.46 27.91
CA THR A 496 -23.09 -17.27 29.23
C THR A 496 -24.61 -17.17 29.18
N GLY A 497 -25.20 -17.22 27.97
CA GLY A 497 -26.66 -17.31 27.76
C GLY A 497 -27.36 -16.01 27.41
N ASP A 498 -26.64 -14.89 27.31
CA ASP A 498 -27.21 -13.61 26.86
C ASP A 498 -27.09 -13.48 25.32
N ALA A 499 -28.00 -14.13 24.62
CA ALA A 499 -28.01 -14.10 23.14
C ALA A 499 -28.36 -12.72 22.59
N GLN A 500 -29.22 -11.93 23.28
CA GLN A 500 -29.59 -10.59 22.84
C GLN A 500 -28.43 -9.61 22.99
N GLY A 501 -27.71 -9.63 24.12
CA GLY A 501 -26.51 -8.86 24.34
C GLY A 501 -25.40 -9.22 23.32
N ALA A 502 -25.23 -10.51 23.04
CA ALA A 502 -24.28 -10.98 22.04
C ALA A 502 -24.57 -10.42 20.64
N MET A 503 -25.86 -10.39 20.20
CA MET A 503 -26.23 -9.78 18.92
C MET A 503 -25.78 -8.33 18.84
N ILE A 504 -26.00 -7.54 19.88
CA ILE A 504 -25.62 -6.13 19.93
C ILE A 504 -24.11 -5.96 19.78
N GLU A 505 -23.31 -6.77 20.49
CA GLU A 505 -21.84 -6.67 20.42
C GLU A 505 -21.30 -7.12 19.06
N PHE A 506 -21.81 -8.19 18.44
CA PHE A 506 -21.42 -8.56 17.09
C PHE A 506 -21.83 -7.49 16.06
N GLN A 507 -22.96 -6.84 16.20
CA GLN A 507 -23.35 -5.71 15.33
C GLN A 507 -22.40 -4.52 15.48
N LYS A 508 -21.97 -4.19 16.70
CA LYS A 508 -20.96 -3.15 16.96
C LYS A 508 -19.61 -3.53 16.34
N ALA A 509 -19.18 -4.79 16.47
CA ALA A 509 -17.97 -5.29 15.86
C ALA A 509 -18.03 -5.17 14.32
N LEU A 510 -19.14 -5.55 13.69
CA LEU A 510 -19.37 -5.41 12.25
C LEU A 510 -19.46 -3.96 11.77
N ALA A 511 -19.88 -3.02 12.63
CA ALA A 511 -19.85 -1.59 12.32
C ALA A 511 -18.42 -1.00 12.33
N ARG A 512 -17.48 -1.63 13.05
CA ARG A 512 -16.05 -1.26 13.06
C ARG A 512 -15.26 -1.98 11.97
N THR A 513 -15.54 -3.26 11.77
CA THR A 513 -14.88 -4.15 10.79
C THR A 513 -15.96 -4.83 9.94
N PRO A 514 -16.43 -4.16 8.89
CA PRO A 514 -17.52 -4.66 8.06
C PRO A 514 -17.24 -6.03 7.47
N ARG A 515 -18.27 -6.88 7.48
CA ARG A 515 -18.25 -8.23 6.91
C ARG A 515 -17.13 -9.14 7.43
N ARG A 516 -16.65 -8.88 8.66
CA ARG A 516 -15.70 -9.78 9.34
C ARG A 516 -16.36 -11.15 9.58
N ALA A 517 -15.71 -12.22 9.12
CA ALA A 517 -16.31 -13.56 9.06
C ALA A 517 -16.71 -14.08 10.45
N ALA A 518 -15.82 -14.00 11.45
CA ALA A 518 -16.09 -14.47 12.81
C ALA A 518 -17.26 -13.73 13.46
N SER A 519 -17.36 -12.41 13.25
CA SER A 519 -18.48 -11.61 13.74
C SER A 519 -19.80 -11.93 13.03
N LEU A 520 -19.77 -12.26 11.71
CA LEU A 520 -20.98 -12.64 10.97
C LEU A 520 -21.54 -13.98 11.46
N ILE A 521 -20.71 -15.00 11.60
CA ILE A 521 -21.18 -16.31 12.10
C ILE A 521 -21.58 -16.23 13.58
N GLY A 522 -20.87 -15.39 14.38
CA GLY A 522 -21.24 -15.07 15.76
C GLY A 522 -22.62 -14.43 15.86
N LEU A 523 -22.89 -13.45 15.01
CA LEU A 523 -24.22 -12.82 14.92
C LEU A 523 -25.31 -13.80 14.50
N ALA A 524 -25.04 -14.67 13.51
CA ALA A 524 -26.00 -15.69 13.09
C ALA A 524 -26.37 -16.66 14.24
N ARG A 525 -25.37 -17.11 14.99
CA ARG A 525 -25.56 -17.97 16.18
C ARG A 525 -26.36 -17.27 17.28
N ALA A 526 -26.02 -16.01 17.56
CA ALA A 526 -26.68 -15.20 18.59
C ALA A 526 -28.14 -14.93 18.22
N ALA A 527 -28.41 -14.53 16.98
CA ALA A 527 -29.76 -14.27 16.49
C ALA A 527 -30.63 -15.55 16.50
N GLY A 528 -30.09 -16.71 16.09
CA GLY A 528 -30.78 -17.98 16.17
C GLY A 528 -31.19 -18.36 17.61
N LYS A 529 -30.25 -18.21 18.57
CA LYS A 529 -30.52 -18.46 19.98
C LYS A 529 -31.50 -17.44 20.60
N ALA A 530 -31.55 -16.23 20.09
CA ALA A 530 -32.53 -15.19 20.53
C ALA A 530 -33.89 -15.34 19.84
N GLY A 531 -34.11 -16.35 19.00
CA GLY A 531 -35.34 -16.55 18.24
C GLY A 531 -35.54 -15.56 17.07
N ARG A 532 -34.51 -14.82 16.70
CA ARG A 532 -34.52 -13.82 15.61
C ARG A 532 -34.08 -14.48 14.28
N MET A 533 -34.94 -15.38 13.75
CA MET A 533 -34.57 -16.24 12.64
C MET A 533 -34.25 -15.49 11.35
N ASP A 534 -34.92 -14.38 11.05
CA ASP A 534 -34.64 -13.55 9.87
C ASP A 534 -33.23 -12.94 9.94
N ASP A 535 -32.87 -12.41 11.12
CA ASP A 535 -31.53 -11.83 11.36
C ASP A 535 -30.45 -12.93 11.28
N ALA A 536 -30.73 -14.13 11.84
CA ALA A 536 -29.84 -15.28 11.77
C ALA A 536 -29.59 -15.69 10.32
N SER A 537 -30.67 -15.87 9.52
CA SER A 537 -30.60 -16.22 8.11
C SER A 537 -29.84 -15.16 7.28
N LYS A 538 -30.06 -13.87 7.56
CA LYS A 538 -29.35 -12.78 6.88
C LYS A 538 -27.85 -12.82 7.16
N ALA A 539 -27.45 -12.94 8.43
CA ALA A 539 -26.05 -12.99 8.83
C ALA A 539 -25.34 -14.25 8.27
N ALA A 540 -26.01 -15.41 8.28
CA ALA A 540 -25.50 -16.64 7.70
C ALA A 540 -25.30 -16.54 6.18
N LYS A 541 -26.23 -15.92 5.45
CA LYS A 541 -26.11 -15.67 4.01
C LYS A 541 -24.91 -14.78 3.70
N GLU A 542 -24.72 -13.74 4.51
CA GLU A 542 -23.59 -12.82 4.33
C GLU A 542 -22.26 -13.51 4.66
N PHE A 543 -22.19 -14.31 5.71
CA PHE A 543 -21.03 -15.17 6.01
C PHE A 543 -20.68 -16.09 4.86
N LEU A 544 -21.66 -16.83 4.32
CA LEU A 544 -21.45 -17.73 3.18
C LEU A 544 -20.99 -16.98 1.92
N ALA A 545 -21.47 -15.75 1.71
CA ALA A 545 -21.01 -14.91 0.62
C ALA A 545 -19.53 -14.47 0.78
N VAL A 546 -19.07 -14.27 2.02
CA VAL A 546 -17.65 -14.02 2.31
C VAL A 546 -16.81 -15.28 2.15
N TRP A 547 -17.35 -16.43 2.60
CA TRP A 547 -16.64 -17.73 2.59
C TRP A 547 -16.90 -18.59 1.34
N HIS A 548 -17.36 -18.02 0.24
CA HIS A 548 -17.64 -18.77 -1.00
C HIS A 548 -16.40 -19.46 -1.62
N ARG A 549 -15.18 -19.06 -1.19
CA ARG A 549 -13.88 -19.62 -1.59
C ARG A 549 -13.14 -20.27 -0.42
N ALA A 550 -13.80 -20.49 0.71
CA ALA A 550 -13.17 -21.07 1.90
C ALA A 550 -12.66 -22.49 1.66
N ASP A 551 -11.70 -22.90 2.46
CA ASP A 551 -11.19 -24.28 2.46
C ASP A 551 -12.34 -25.25 2.73
N ALA A 552 -12.35 -26.38 2.02
CA ALA A 552 -13.39 -27.40 2.18
C ALA A 552 -13.36 -28.06 3.57
N GLY A 553 -14.51 -28.57 4.03
CA GLY A 553 -14.62 -29.30 5.31
C GLY A 553 -14.60 -28.42 6.55
N ARG A 554 -14.83 -27.13 6.40
CA ARG A 554 -14.97 -26.20 7.55
C ARG A 554 -16.35 -26.35 8.17
N PRO A 555 -16.45 -26.65 9.49
CA PRO A 555 -17.73 -26.86 10.17
C PRO A 555 -18.64 -25.61 10.15
N GLU A 556 -18.05 -24.43 10.10
CA GLU A 556 -18.78 -23.16 10.04
C GLU A 556 -19.59 -23.01 8.73
N LEU A 557 -19.17 -23.66 7.62
CA LEU A 557 -19.93 -23.67 6.37
C LEU A 557 -21.23 -24.48 6.52
N GLU A 558 -21.14 -25.68 7.08
CA GLU A 558 -22.30 -26.56 7.31
C GLU A 558 -23.27 -25.92 8.28
N GLU A 559 -22.76 -25.31 9.36
CA GLU A 559 -23.56 -24.58 10.34
C GLU A 559 -24.31 -23.40 9.70
N ALA A 560 -23.60 -22.54 8.94
CA ALA A 560 -24.21 -21.40 8.27
C ALA A 560 -25.26 -21.80 7.24
N GLU A 561 -25.03 -22.89 6.48
CA GLU A 561 -26.03 -23.46 5.56
C GLU A 561 -27.28 -23.98 6.29
N SER A 562 -27.12 -24.48 7.51
CA SER A 562 -28.23 -24.90 8.36
C SER A 562 -29.03 -23.70 8.90
N ILE A 563 -28.36 -22.65 9.35
CA ILE A 563 -28.99 -21.43 9.88
C ILE A 563 -29.70 -20.65 8.76
N LYS A 564 -29.16 -20.65 7.56
CA LYS A 564 -29.70 -19.92 6.40
C LYS A 564 -31.11 -20.38 6.00
N LYS A 565 -31.46 -21.63 6.27
CA LYS A 565 -32.76 -22.25 5.97
C LYS A 565 -33.85 -21.77 6.87
#